data_44d097a84a11ae20f8d3202d3b4f129a
#
_entry.id   44d097a84a11ae20f8d3202d3b4f129a
#
_cell.length_a   1.000
_cell.length_b   1.000
_cell.length_c   1.000
_cell.angle_alpha   90.00
_cell.angle_beta   90.00
_cell.angle_gamma   90.00
#
_symmetry.space_group_name_H-M   'P 1'
#
loop_
_entity.id
_entity.type
_entity.pdbx_description
1 polymer ?
#
loop_
_entity_poly.entity_id
_entity_poly.type
_entity_poly.pdbx_seq_one_letter_code
_entity_poly.pdbx_strand_id
1 'polypeptide(L)'
;MIEFLNRGIAPQGGWKYDEENDRVDVWGDFNCADQGLKDFKGVKFGKIDGHFYCSNNELTSLEGAPRYVVKSFDCSNNKLTTLEGGPDRVWWGEYKCSKNQLVSLKGLPTLESSYGYKIDCSDNKLKDLMPISDTIKIQEFFCRRNEIISLEGAPVILGHSYHGIKEHHISYYGNRGVSSKVLDLIHFTMAEKKVPYLIALGMVKDQIKASDLKKLGEFSSETLMGASLLGVLIKE
;
A
#
# COMPACT_ATOMS: atom_id res chain seq x y z
N MET A 1 -24.73 -8.95 -16.48
CA MET A 1 -24.46 -7.65 -15.80
C MET A 1 -25.41 -7.44 -14.61
N ILE A 2 -26.71 -7.27 -14.79
CA ILE A 2 -27.68 -6.99 -13.70
C ILE A 2 -27.64 -8.03 -12.58
N GLU A 3 -27.61 -9.30 -12.90
CA GLU A 3 -27.51 -10.37 -11.90
C GLU A 3 -26.21 -10.27 -11.06
N PHE A 4 -25.09 -9.95 -11.69
CA PHE A 4 -23.82 -9.74 -11.00
C PHE A 4 -23.90 -8.54 -10.03
N LEU A 5 -24.48 -7.43 -10.48
CA LEU A 5 -24.69 -6.26 -9.63
C LEU A 5 -25.59 -6.57 -8.44
N ASN A 6 -26.72 -7.20 -8.68
CA ASN A 6 -27.69 -7.51 -7.61
C ASN A 6 -27.15 -8.51 -6.57
N ARG A 7 -26.25 -9.41 -6.97
CA ARG A 7 -25.58 -10.33 -6.01
C ARG A 7 -24.55 -9.66 -5.14
N GLY A 8 -23.85 -8.65 -5.68
CA GLY A 8 -22.77 -7.97 -4.97
C GLY A 8 -23.22 -6.90 -3.99
N ILE A 9 -24.44 -6.41 -4.12
CA ILE A 9 -24.95 -5.28 -3.32
C ILE A 9 -25.49 -5.76 -1.97
N ALA A 10 -25.18 -5.01 -0.92
CA ALA A 10 -25.74 -5.25 0.41
C ALA A 10 -27.28 -5.14 0.41
N PRO A 11 -28.00 -5.88 1.29
CA PRO A 11 -29.46 -5.98 1.25
C PRO A 11 -30.25 -4.67 1.27
N GLN A 12 -29.66 -3.60 1.79
CA GLN A 12 -30.25 -2.25 1.83
C GLN A 12 -29.61 -1.28 0.82
N GLY A 13 -28.73 -1.80 -0.04
CA GLY A 13 -28.07 -1.01 -1.08
C GLY A 13 -28.86 -0.93 -2.37
N GLY A 14 -28.31 -0.21 -3.33
CA GLY A 14 -28.83 -0.08 -4.66
C GLY A 14 -27.76 0.35 -5.63
N TRP A 15 -28.09 0.43 -6.89
CA TRP A 15 -27.20 0.92 -7.91
C TRP A 15 -27.93 1.77 -8.95
N LYS A 16 -27.18 2.63 -9.58
CA LYS A 16 -27.65 3.44 -10.71
C LYS A 16 -26.61 3.42 -11.81
N TYR A 17 -27.06 3.28 -13.03
CA TYR A 17 -26.18 3.50 -14.19
C TYR A 17 -26.12 4.99 -14.50
N ASP A 18 -24.92 5.50 -14.56
CA ASP A 18 -24.60 6.85 -15.02
C ASP A 18 -24.27 6.78 -16.51
N GLU A 19 -25.25 7.20 -17.33
CA GLU A 19 -25.14 7.17 -18.80
C GLU A 19 -24.07 8.14 -19.32
N GLU A 20 -23.85 9.25 -18.64
CA GLU A 20 -22.87 10.27 -19.05
C GLU A 20 -21.43 9.76 -18.93
N ASN A 21 -21.15 9.01 -17.88
CA ASN A 21 -19.81 8.48 -17.59
C ASN A 21 -19.66 7.00 -17.94
N ASP A 22 -20.68 6.33 -18.45
CA ASP A 22 -20.72 4.89 -18.74
C ASP A 22 -20.24 4.06 -17.51
N ARG A 23 -20.82 4.34 -16.33
CA ARG A 23 -20.43 3.71 -15.08
C ARG A 23 -21.62 3.37 -14.19
N VAL A 24 -21.38 2.46 -13.25
CA VAL A 24 -22.37 2.06 -12.26
C VAL A 24 -21.96 2.61 -10.90
N ASP A 25 -22.80 3.48 -10.33
CA ASP A 25 -22.67 3.91 -8.95
C ASP A 25 -23.46 2.98 -8.02
N VAL A 26 -22.91 2.70 -6.84
CA VAL A 26 -23.53 1.84 -5.84
C VAL A 26 -23.58 2.57 -4.50
N TRP A 27 -24.76 2.60 -3.88
CA TRP A 27 -24.90 3.06 -2.50
C TRP A 27 -25.02 1.87 -1.56
N GLY A 28 -24.11 1.85 -0.60
CA GLY A 28 -23.85 0.72 0.30
C GLY A 28 -22.59 -0.05 -0.12
N ASP A 29 -22.42 -1.20 0.49
CA ASP A 29 -21.28 -2.08 0.22
C ASP A 29 -21.52 -2.90 -1.06
N PHE A 30 -20.44 -3.15 -1.80
CA PHE A 30 -20.45 -4.10 -2.92
C PHE A 30 -19.47 -5.24 -2.66
N ASN A 31 -19.96 -6.46 -2.67
CA ASN A 31 -19.15 -7.65 -2.42
C ASN A 31 -19.24 -8.65 -3.58
N CYS A 32 -18.15 -8.81 -4.29
CA CYS A 32 -17.96 -9.84 -5.32
C CYS A 32 -16.75 -10.74 -5.01
N ALA A 33 -16.40 -10.88 -3.73
CA ALA A 33 -15.36 -11.81 -3.31
C ALA A 33 -15.77 -13.27 -3.54
N ASP A 34 -14.76 -14.16 -3.64
CA ASP A 34 -14.94 -15.62 -3.71
C ASP A 34 -15.81 -16.13 -4.91
N GLN A 35 -15.82 -15.39 -6.02
CA GLN A 35 -16.65 -15.73 -7.19
C GLN A 35 -15.87 -16.27 -8.40
N GLY A 36 -14.56 -16.47 -8.27
CA GLY A 36 -13.71 -16.93 -9.37
C GLY A 36 -13.65 -15.94 -10.55
N LEU A 37 -13.80 -14.65 -10.27
CA LEU A 37 -13.84 -13.60 -11.30
C LEU A 37 -12.46 -13.40 -11.91
N LYS A 38 -12.45 -13.29 -13.25
CA LYS A 38 -11.27 -12.87 -14.02
C LYS A 38 -11.32 -11.38 -14.40
N ASP A 39 -12.51 -10.81 -14.39
CA ASP A 39 -12.83 -9.41 -14.64
C ASP A 39 -14.15 -9.03 -13.93
N PHE A 40 -14.57 -7.79 -14.02
CA PHE A 40 -15.83 -7.31 -13.45
C PHE A 40 -17.05 -7.51 -14.36
N LYS A 41 -17.04 -8.53 -15.23
CA LYS A 41 -18.16 -8.92 -16.10
C LYS A 41 -18.66 -7.78 -17.00
N GLY A 42 -17.73 -6.92 -17.47
CA GLY A 42 -18.02 -5.76 -18.30
C GLY A 42 -18.64 -4.59 -17.55
N VAL A 43 -18.75 -4.67 -16.21
CA VAL A 43 -19.18 -3.53 -15.40
C VAL A 43 -17.99 -2.58 -15.21
N LYS A 44 -18.26 -1.30 -15.41
CA LYS A 44 -17.36 -0.22 -15.01
C LYS A 44 -18.00 0.49 -13.83
N PHE A 45 -17.41 0.35 -12.65
CA PHE A 45 -17.92 1.01 -11.46
C PHE A 45 -17.48 2.48 -11.41
N GLY A 46 -18.38 3.34 -10.95
CA GLY A 46 -18.14 4.75 -10.64
C GLY A 46 -17.81 4.95 -9.16
N LYS A 47 -18.82 5.29 -8.37
CA LYS A 47 -18.73 5.50 -6.93
C LYS A 47 -19.33 4.34 -6.15
N ILE A 48 -18.67 3.95 -5.06
CA ILE A 48 -19.20 3.02 -4.06
C ILE A 48 -19.30 3.78 -2.74
N ASP A 49 -20.52 3.96 -2.21
CA ASP A 49 -20.75 4.69 -0.95
C ASP A 49 -20.43 3.85 0.30
N GLY A 50 -19.98 2.62 0.14
CA GLY A 50 -19.59 1.68 1.18
C GLY A 50 -18.21 1.10 0.95
N HIS A 51 -18.07 -0.16 1.35
CA HIS A 51 -16.91 -1.00 1.07
C HIS A 51 -17.02 -1.63 -0.32
N PHE A 52 -15.86 -1.89 -0.95
CA PHE A 52 -15.77 -2.69 -2.16
C PHE A 52 -14.86 -3.90 -1.92
N TYR A 53 -15.43 -5.09 -2.00
CA TYR A 53 -14.72 -6.35 -1.79
C TYR A 53 -14.68 -7.16 -3.09
N CYS A 54 -13.49 -7.33 -3.66
CA CYS A 54 -13.23 -8.21 -4.81
C CYS A 54 -12.10 -9.21 -4.53
N SER A 55 -11.88 -9.50 -3.25
CA SER A 55 -10.85 -10.44 -2.81
C SER A 55 -11.17 -11.89 -3.20
N ASN A 56 -10.15 -12.77 -3.13
CA ASN A 56 -10.30 -14.20 -3.40
C ASN A 56 -10.88 -14.51 -4.79
N ASN A 57 -10.35 -13.87 -5.82
CA ASN A 57 -10.74 -14.06 -7.20
C ASN A 57 -9.51 -14.39 -8.09
N GLU A 58 -9.69 -14.37 -9.39
CA GLU A 58 -8.63 -14.60 -10.39
C GLU A 58 -8.30 -13.34 -11.20
N LEU A 59 -8.53 -12.16 -10.64
CA LEU A 59 -8.34 -10.89 -11.32
C LEU A 59 -6.86 -10.68 -11.66
N THR A 60 -6.61 -10.35 -12.93
CA THR A 60 -5.27 -9.96 -13.42
C THR A 60 -5.16 -8.45 -13.65
N SER A 61 -6.29 -7.73 -13.63
CA SER A 61 -6.40 -6.28 -13.80
C SER A 61 -7.51 -5.75 -12.89
N LEU A 62 -7.41 -4.48 -12.53
CA LEU A 62 -8.48 -3.74 -11.85
C LEU A 62 -9.30 -2.89 -12.81
N GLU A 63 -9.15 -3.08 -14.12
CA GLU A 63 -9.98 -2.34 -15.10
C GLU A 63 -11.47 -2.59 -14.84
N GLY A 64 -12.24 -1.51 -14.76
CA GLY A 64 -13.65 -1.55 -14.36
C GLY A 64 -13.89 -1.43 -12.85
N ALA A 65 -12.86 -1.50 -12.02
CA ALA A 65 -12.99 -1.20 -10.60
C ALA A 65 -13.55 0.20 -10.32
N PRO A 66 -14.11 0.44 -9.14
CA PRO A 66 -14.68 1.76 -8.81
C PRO A 66 -13.61 2.85 -8.80
N ARG A 67 -13.98 4.03 -9.33
CA ARG A 67 -13.12 5.22 -9.26
C ARG A 67 -13.05 5.79 -7.84
N TYR A 68 -14.15 5.73 -7.11
CA TYR A 68 -14.26 6.29 -5.76
C TYR A 68 -14.87 5.26 -4.81
N VAL A 69 -14.18 4.97 -3.72
CA VAL A 69 -14.67 4.11 -2.64
C VAL A 69 -14.69 4.91 -1.34
N VAL A 70 -15.86 5.01 -0.72
CA VAL A 70 -16.00 5.82 0.49
C VAL A 70 -15.38 5.13 1.69
N LYS A 71 -15.44 3.80 1.77
CA LYS A 71 -14.86 3.02 2.86
C LYS A 71 -13.64 2.21 2.40
N SER A 72 -13.55 0.93 2.74
CA SER A 72 -12.41 0.08 2.39
C SER A 72 -12.50 -0.48 0.98
N PHE A 73 -11.34 -0.66 0.36
CA PHE A 73 -11.17 -1.39 -0.89
C PHE A 73 -10.31 -2.63 -0.63
N ASP A 74 -10.83 -3.81 -0.99
CA ASP A 74 -10.12 -5.08 -0.80
C ASP A 74 -10.04 -5.86 -2.12
N CYS A 75 -8.85 -5.87 -2.72
CA CYS A 75 -8.50 -6.69 -3.88
C CYS A 75 -7.47 -7.78 -3.54
N SER A 76 -7.38 -8.18 -2.27
CA SER A 76 -6.43 -9.20 -1.83
C SER A 76 -6.73 -10.58 -2.44
N ASN A 77 -5.69 -11.42 -2.47
CA ASN A 77 -5.77 -12.78 -2.99
C ASN A 77 -6.35 -12.85 -4.42
N ASN A 78 -5.62 -12.22 -5.33
CA ASN A 78 -5.86 -12.21 -6.77
C ASN A 78 -4.55 -12.50 -7.54
N LYS A 79 -4.52 -12.24 -8.84
CA LYS A 79 -3.35 -12.43 -9.71
C LYS A 79 -2.81 -11.11 -10.25
N LEU A 80 -3.01 -10.00 -9.52
CA LEU A 80 -2.65 -8.65 -9.94
C LEU A 80 -1.12 -8.48 -9.96
N THR A 81 -0.61 -7.87 -11.02
CA THR A 81 0.80 -7.46 -11.15
C THR A 81 0.99 -5.96 -10.99
N THR A 82 -0.07 -5.19 -11.07
CA THR A 82 -0.14 -3.73 -10.88
C THR A 82 -1.48 -3.36 -10.23
N LEU A 83 -1.56 -2.18 -9.62
CA LEU A 83 -2.80 -1.61 -9.10
C LEU A 83 -3.44 -0.62 -10.10
N GLU A 84 -2.84 -0.43 -11.27
CA GLU A 84 -3.42 0.44 -12.31
C GLU A 84 -4.81 -0.05 -12.72
N GLY A 85 -5.71 0.88 -12.99
CA GLY A 85 -7.13 0.60 -13.23
C GLY A 85 -7.97 0.45 -11.96
N GLY A 86 -7.32 0.49 -10.78
CA GLY A 86 -8.00 0.56 -9.48
C GLY A 86 -8.59 1.93 -9.17
N PRO A 87 -9.06 2.14 -7.94
CA PRO A 87 -9.69 3.40 -7.56
C PRO A 87 -8.73 4.59 -7.61
N ASP A 88 -9.25 5.73 -8.07
CA ASP A 88 -8.55 7.02 -7.99
C ASP A 88 -8.46 7.49 -6.52
N ARG A 89 -9.49 7.21 -5.72
CA ARG A 89 -9.59 7.59 -4.31
C ARG A 89 -10.26 6.53 -3.44
N VAL A 90 -9.70 6.35 -2.25
CA VAL A 90 -10.34 5.65 -1.14
C VAL A 90 -10.37 6.64 0.03
N TRP A 91 -11.57 6.94 0.60
CA TRP A 91 -11.71 8.04 1.56
C TRP A 91 -11.52 7.61 3.01
N TRP A 92 -11.99 6.42 3.38
CA TRP A 92 -11.92 5.93 4.76
C TRP A 92 -11.59 4.45 4.80
N GLY A 93 -10.86 3.99 5.82
CA GLY A 93 -10.68 2.58 6.07
C GLY A 93 -9.39 2.00 5.51
N GLU A 94 -9.46 0.79 4.98
CA GLU A 94 -8.29 -0.01 4.61
C GLU A 94 -8.18 -0.17 3.10
N TYR A 95 -6.96 -0.13 2.58
CA TYR A 95 -6.63 -0.56 1.23
C TYR A 95 -5.87 -1.88 1.30
N LYS A 96 -6.52 -2.97 0.87
CA LYS A 96 -5.94 -4.30 0.90
C LYS A 96 -5.62 -4.79 -0.51
N CYS A 97 -4.35 -5.03 -0.78
CA CYS A 97 -3.84 -5.62 -2.01
C CYS A 97 -2.87 -6.79 -1.74
N SER A 98 -2.95 -7.39 -0.55
CA SER A 98 -2.11 -8.50 -0.17
C SER A 98 -2.38 -9.77 -0.99
N LYS A 99 -1.41 -10.72 -1.00
CA LYS A 99 -1.51 -11.99 -1.73
C LYS A 99 -1.83 -11.80 -3.22
N ASN A 100 -1.00 -11.00 -3.87
CA ASN A 100 -1.00 -10.78 -5.31
C ASN A 100 0.41 -11.04 -5.88
N GLN A 101 0.69 -10.54 -7.07
CA GLN A 101 1.98 -10.65 -7.73
C GLN A 101 2.58 -9.27 -8.02
N LEU A 102 2.25 -8.27 -7.20
CA LEU A 102 2.65 -6.88 -7.37
C LEU A 102 4.17 -6.74 -7.29
N VAL A 103 4.76 -6.07 -8.26
CA VAL A 103 6.19 -5.74 -8.30
C VAL A 103 6.45 -4.28 -7.88
N SER A 104 5.42 -3.45 -7.87
CA SER A 104 5.42 -2.06 -7.39
C SER A 104 4.03 -1.69 -6.89
N LEU A 105 3.91 -0.56 -6.20
CA LEU A 105 2.64 0.00 -5.75
C LEU A 105 2.06 1.03 -6.73
N LYS A 106 2.51 1.01 -7.99
CA LYS A 106 1.97 1.88 -9.05
C LYS A 106 0.47 1.65 -9.20
N GLY A 107 -0.31 2.72 -9.20
CA GLY A 107 -1.78 2.67 -9.20
C GLY A 107 -2.40 2.68 -7.79
N LEU A 108 -1.59 2.80 -6.73
CA LEU A 108 -2.13 3.06 -5.39
C LEU A 108 -2.94 4.36 -5.43
N PRO A 109 -4.18 4.37 -4.89
CA PRO A 109 -5.04 5.54 -4.94
C PRO A 109 -4.52 6.72 -4.12
N THR A 110 -5.03 7.91 -4.41
CA THR A 110 -4.92 9.02 -3.47
C THR A 110 -5.68 8.68 -2.19
N LEU A 111 -4.99 8.74 -1.09
CA LEU A 111 -5.50 8.41 0.24
C LEU A 111 -5.69 9.73 1.02
N GLU A 112 -6.94 10.12 1.27
CA GLU A 112 -7.28 11.41 1.89
C GLU A 112 -8.04 11.22 3.21
N SER A 113 -7.37 10.77 4.26
CA SER A 113 -8.00 10.68 5.58
C SER A 113 -7.27 11.53 6.62
N SER A 114 -8.00 12.28 7.40
CA SER A 114 -7.46 13.02 8.55
C SER A 114 -6.99 12.09 9.67
N TYR A 115 -7.49 10.86 9.70
CA TYR A 115 -7.23 9.87 10.77
C TYR A 115 -6.16 8.84 10.41
N GLY A 116 -5.64 8.87 9.17
CA GLY A 116 -4.66 7.89 8.67
C GLY A 116 -5.31 6.66 8.02
N TYR A 117 -4.49 5.93 7.27
CA TYR A 117 -4.90 4.75 6.51
C TYR A 117 -4.23 3.49 7.02
N LYS A 118 -4.90 2.37 6.76
CA LYS A 118 -4.29 1.06 6.85
C LYS A 118 -4.06 0.53 5.44
N ILE A 119 -2.83 0.15 5.13
CA ILE A 119 -2.47 -0.47 3.86
C ILE A 119 -1.91 -1.85 4.13
N ASP A 120 -2.45 -2.87 3.47
CA ASP A 120 -1.88 -4.21 3.47
C ASP A 120 -1.48 -4.62 2.05
N CYS A 121 -0.17 -4.58 1.78
CA CYS A 121 0.45 -5.07 0.56
C CYS A 121 1.34 -6.31 0.81
N SER A 122 1.08 -7.06 1.87
CA SER A 122 1.82 -8.26 2.21
C SER A 122 1.69 -9.36 1.15
N ASP A 123 2.63 -10.32 1.12
CA ASP A 123 2.59 -11.46 0.21
C ASP A 123 2.55 -11.05 -1.27
N ASN A 124 3.49 -10.20 -1.66
CA ASN A 124 3.70 -9.75 -3.02
C ASN A 124 5.18 -9.93 -3.44
N LYS A 125 5.60 -9.28 -4.53
CA LYS A 125 6.98 -9.30 -5.06
C LYS A 125 7.59 -7.90 -5.08
N LEU A 126 7.18 -7.03 -4.16
CA LEU A 126 7.64 -5.64 -4.08
C LEU A 126 9.13 -5.59 -3.76
N LYS A 127 9.89 -4.76 -4.48
CA LYS A 127 11.31 -4.51 -4.25
C LYS A 127 11.57 -3.17 -3.55
N ASP A 128 10.65 -2.25 -3.69
CA ASP A 128 10.61 -0.93 -3.04
C ASP A 128 9.16 -0.58 -2.71
N LEU A 129 8.95 0.62 -2.18
CA LEU A 129 7.62 1.09 -1.77
C LEU A 129 7.15 2.30 -2.59
N MET A 130 7.82 2.55 -3.73
CA MET A 130 7.39 3.60 -4.66
C MET A 130 6.05 3.22 -5.33
N PRO A 131 5.17 4.16 -5.62
CA PRO A 131 5.25 5.61 -5.40
C PRO A 131 4.40 6.08 -4.20
N ILE A 132 4.66 5.59 -2.99
CA ILE A 132 3.97 6.16 -1.82
C ILE A 132 4.50 7.57 -1.61
N SER A 133 3.60 8.54 -1.50
CA SER A 133 3.96 9.92 -1.17
C SER A 133 4.23 10.03 0.33
N ASP A 134 5.28 10.75 0.71
CA ASP A 134 5.61 11.10 2.10
C ASP A 134 4.55 12.00 2.76
N THR A 135 3.65 12.58 1.97
CA THR A 135 2.52 13.37 2.47
C THR A 135 1.34 12.52 2.96
N ILE A 136 1.31 11.22 2.62
CA ILE A 136 0.23 10.32 3.03
C ILE A 136 0.40 9.96 4.50
N LYS A 137 -0.61 10.25 5.31
CA LYS A 137 -0.68 9.80 6.70
C LYS A 137 -1.10 8.35 6.75
N ILE A 138 -0.18 7.47 7.04
CA ILE A 138 -0.44 6.03 7.20
C ILE A 138 -0.43 5.69 8.68
N GLN A 139 -1.44 4.97 9.12
CA GLN A 139 -1.61 4.51 10.49
C GLN A 139 -0.96 3.13 10.69
N GLU A 140 -1.25 2.22 9.76
CA GLU A 140 -0.70 0.87 9.74
C GLU A 140 -0.28 0.49 8.33
N PHE A 141 0.93 -0.05 8.18
CA PHE A 141 1.47 -0.45 6.89
C PHE A 141 2.04 -1.86 6.97
N PHE A 142 1.37 -2.80 6.32
CA PHE A 142 1.80 -4.18 6.27
C PHE A 142 2.37 -4.50 4.89
N CYS A 143 3.68 -4.81 4.84
CA CYS A 143 4.39 -5.23 3.63
C CYS A 143 5.21 -6.52 3.85
N ARG A 144 4.67 -7.43 4.66
CA ARG A 144 5.30 -8.70 5.02
C ARG A 144 5.47 -9.58 3.79
N ARG A 145 6.50 -10.47 3.82
CA ARG A 145 6.74 -11.49 2.79
C ARG A 145 6.78 -10.94 1.36
N ASN A 146 7.53 -9.86 1.19
CA ASN A 146 7.89 -9.26 -0.08
C ASN A 146 9.38 -9.53 -0.44
N GLU A 147 9.92 -8.82 -1.39
CA GLU A 147 11.31 -8.90 -1.84
C GLU A 147 12.03 -7.55 -1.66
N ILE A 148 11.66 -6.79 -0.62
CA ILE A 148 12.12 -5.41 -0.39
C ILE A 148 13.64 -5.37 -0.26
N ILE A 149 14.25 -4.55 -1.09
CA ILE A 149 15.68 -4.25 -1.10
C ILE A 149 15.95 -2.74 -0.95
N SER A 150 14.92 -1.92 -0.97
CA SER A 150 15.01 -0.46 -0.76
C SER A 150 13.77 0.02 0.02
N LEU A 151 13.97 1.01 0.88
CA LEU A 151 12.87 1.72 1.55
C LEU A 151 12.56 3.06 0.87
N GLU A 152 13.01 3.24 -0.38
CA GLU A 152 12.61 4.40 -1.17
C GLU A 152 11.10 4.41 -1.34
N GLY A 153 10.47 5.56 -1.07
CA GLY A 153 9.02 5.69 -1.04
C GLY A 153 8.34 5.13 0.21
N ALA A 154 9.10 4.65 1.21
CA ALA A 154 8.49 4.19 2.45
C ALA A 154 7.75 5.36 3.15
N PRO A 155 6.49 5.13 3.60
CA PRO A 155 5.74 6.16 4.27
C PRO A 155 6.36 6.51 5.62
N VAL A 156 6.38 7.81 5.95
CA VAL A 156 6.68 8.23 7.32
C VAL A 156 5.42 7.97 8.14
N ILE A 157 5.44 6.89 8.92
CA ILE A 157 4.32 6.55 9.80
C ILE A 157 4.34 7.49 10.99
N LEU A 158 3.37 8.38 11.04
CA LEU A 158 3.13 9.22 12.21
C LEU A 158 2.42 8.35 13.25
N GLY A 159 3.19 7.74 14.16
CA GLY A 159 2.62 6.99 15.27
C GLY A 159 1.63 7.87 16.05
N HIS A 160 0.35 7.52 16.03
CA HIS A 160 -0.60 8.08 16.99
C HIS A 160 -0.29 7.46 18.36
N SER A 161 0.10 8.31 19.29
CA SER A 161 0.18 7.95 20.71
C SER A 161 -1.23 7.71 21.24
N TYR A 162 -1.71 6.48 21.17
CA TYR A 162 -2.84 6.05 22.00
C TYR A 162 -2.24 5.49 23.30
N HIS A 163 -2.52 6.16 24.40
CA HIS A 163 -2.03 5.80 25.76
C HIS A 163 -0.51 5.77 25.94
N GLY A 164 0.26 6.63 25.25
CA GLY A 164 1.70 6.80 25.54
C GLY A 164 2.61 5.71 24.94
N ILE A 165 2.09 4.73 24.21
CA ILE A 165 2.86 3.72 23.51
C ILE A 165 3.00 4.19 22.05
N LYS A 166 4.24 4.53 21.66
CA LYS A 166 4.58 4.79 20.24
C LYS A 166 4.79 3.45 19.53
N GLU A 167 3.71 2.80 19.13
CA GLU A 167 3.80 1.63 18.27
C GLU A 167 3.86 2.08 16.80
N HIS A 168 4.99 1.85 16.16
CA HIS A 168 5.14 2.02 14.72
C HIS A 168 4.60 0.75 14.05
N HIS A 169 3.38 0.82 13.48
CA HIS A 169 2.73 -0.33 12.87
C HIS A 169 3.17 -0.53 11.41
N ILE A 170 4.49 -0.67 11.20
CA ILE A 170 5.01 -1.18 9.92
C ILE A 170 5.59 -2.56 10.14
N SER A 171 5.40 -3.47 9.18
CA SER A 171 5.92 -4.83 9.31
C SER A 171 6.54 -5.34 8.01
N TYR A 172 7.84 -5.61 8.07
CA TYR A 172 8.62 -6.26 7.01
C TYR A 172 8.85 -7.75 7.26
N TYR A 173 8.16 -8.37 8.21
CA TYR A 173 8.37 -9.77 8.60
C TYR A 173 8.33 -10.70 7.38
N GLY A 174 9.31 -11.63 7.34
CA GLY A 174 9.40 -12.62 6.25
C GLY A 174 9.81 -12.04 4.90
N ASN A 175 10.37 -10.81 4.85
CA ASN A 175 10.90 -10.25 3.62
C ASN A 175 12.03 -11.13 3.06
N ARG A 176 12.04 -11.36 1.75
CA ARG A 176 13.00 -12.21 1.05
C ARG A 176 14.20 -11.43 0.47
N GLY A 177 14.08 -10.11 0.39
CA GLY A 177 15.14 -9.22 -0.05
C GLY A 177 16.18 -8.97 1.05
N VAL A 178 16.15 -7.80 1.66
CA VAL A 178 16.96 -7.45 2.84
C VAL A 178 16.31 -7.99 4.11
N SER A 179 17.08 -8.30 5.14
CA SER A 179 16.51 -8.82 6.36
C SER A 179 15.55 -7.85 7.03
N SER A 180 14.45 -8.35 7.59
CA SER A 180 13.44 -7.52 8.23
C SER A 180 14.03 -6.64 9.33
N LYS A 181 14.99 -7.16 10.11
CA LYS A 181 15.67 -6.40 11.17
C LYS A 181 16.41 -5.17 10.65
N VAL A 182 17.01 -5.27 9.47
CA VAL A 182 17.71 -4.15 8.83
C VAL A 182 16.70 -3.13 8.33
N LEU A 183 15.62 -3.58 7.68
CA LEU A 183 14.56 -2.69 7.23
C LEU A 183 13.89 -1.95 8.39
N ASP A 184 13.62 -2.67 9.49
CA ASP A 184 13.06 -2.09 10.73
C ASP A 184 13.99 -1.03 11.31
N LEU A 185 15.31 -1.31 11.36
CA LEU A 185 16.33 -0.37 11.86
C LEU A 185 16.36 0.91 11.04
N ILE A 186 16.41 0.80 9.71
CA ILE A 186 16.45 1.96 8.82
C ILE A 186 15.15 2.76 8.96
N HIS A 187 14.00 2.09 8.92
CA HIS A 187 12.70 2.75 9.02
C HIS A 187 12.51 3.45 10.37
N PHE A 188 12.88 2.78 11.46
CA PHE A 188 12.85 3.40 12.79
C PHE A 188 13.71 4.68 12.82
N THR A 189 14.90 4.63 12.21
CA THR A 189 15.78 5.81 12.12
C THR A 189 15.16 6.92 11.27
N MET A 190 14.52 6.58 10.14
CA MET A 190 13.78 7.56 9.31
C MET A 190 12.70 8.26 10.14
N ALA A 191 11.89 7.49 10.86
CA ALA A 191 10.77 8.00 11.66
C ALA A 191 11.24 8.82 12.87
N GLU A 192 12.21 8.31 13.64
CA GLU A 192 12.72 8.95 14.84
C GLU A 192 13.46 10.26 14.54
N LYS A 193 14.30 10.26 13.52
CA LYS A 193 15.13 11.40 13.12
C LYS A 193 14.46 12.31 12.10
N LYS A 194 13.30 11.90 11.57
CA LYS A 194 12.54 12.61 10.50
C LYS A 194 13.40 12.89 9.27
N VAL A 195 14.15 11.89 8.85
CA VAL A 195 15.10 11.98 7.72
C VAL A 195 14.73 11.04 6.59
N PRO A 196 15.06 11.38 5.32
CA PRO A 196 14.87 10.49 4.17
C PRO A 196 15.67 9.19 4.28
N TYR A 197 15.26 8.19 3.50
CA TYR A 197 15.83 6.85 3.48
C TYR A 197 17.36 6.82 3.38
N LEU A 198 17.95 7.56 2.41
CA LEU A 198 19.40 7.54 2.22
C LEU A 198 20.17 8.09 3.42
N ILE A 199 19.66 9.12 4.08
CA ILE A 199 20.26 9.69 5.28
C ILE A 199 20.16 8.70 6.43
N ALA A 200 18.98 8.08 6.64
CA ALA A 200 18.80 7.06 7.66
C ALA A 200 19.73 5.85 7.45
N LEU A 201 19.87 5.37 6.20
CA LEU A 201 20.79 4.30 5.83
C LEU A 201 22.24 4.68 6.16
N GLY A 202 22.67 5.90 5.80
CA GLY A 202 24.00 6.41 6.15
C GLY A 202 24.26 6.42 7.66
N MET A 203 23.26 6.75 8.48
CA MET A 203 23.37 6.79 9.95
C MET A 203 23.53 5.40 10.59
N VAL A 204 23.00 4.36 9.97
CA VAL A 204 22.99 2.99 10.54
C VAL A 204 23.86 1.99 9.78
N LYS A 205 24.54 2.41 8.70
CA LYS A 205 25.29 1.51 7.81
C LYS A 205 26.29 0.63 8.54
N ASP A 206 26.96 1.15 9.57
CA ASP A 206 27.98 0.42 10.32
C ASP A 206 27.39 -0.66 11.23
N GLN A 207 26.07 -0.65 11.44
CA GLN A 207 25.32 -1.66 12.18
C GLN A 207 24.77 -2.75 11.27
N ILE A 208 24.91 -2.62 9.95
CA ILE A 208 24.36 -3.50 8.92
C ILE A 208 25.45 -4.41 8.38
N LYS A 209 25.16 -5.71 8.28
CA LYS A 209 26.10 -6.66 7.68
C LYS A 209 26.37 -6.33 6.21
N ALA A 210 27.61 -6.51 5.76
CA ALA A 210 28.00 -6.26 4.37
C ALA A 210 27.12 -6.98 3.33
N SER A 211 26.64 -8.19 3.65
CA SER A 211 25.74 -8.96 2.79
C SER A 211 24.37 -8.28 2.57
N ASP A 212 23.85 -7.61 3.59
CA ASP A 212 22.58 -6.89 3.51
C ASP A 212 22.78 -5.52 2.87
N LEU A 213 23.90 -4.83 3.15
CA LEU A 213 24.27 -3.59 2.44
C LEU A 213 24.35 -3.81 0.92
N LYS A 214 24.95 -4.93 0.49
CA LYS A 214 25.00 -5.28 -0.93
C LYS A 214 23.62 -5.47 -1.56
N LYS A 215 22.65 -6.01 -0.82
CA LYS A 215 21.27 -6.18 -1.30
C LYS A 215 20.49 -4.86 -1.36
N LEU A 216 20.79 -3.90 -0.48
CA LEU A 216 20.18 -2.57 -0.47
C LEU A 216 20.57 -1.71 -1.69
N GLY A 217 21.49 -2.18 -2.50
CA GLY A 217 22.00 -1.53 -3.69
C GLY A 217 23.43 -1.04 -3.54
N GLU A 218 24.13 -0.95 -4.66
CA GLU A 218 25.48 -0.38 -4.71
C GLU A 218 25.36 1.16 -4.66
N PHE A 219 25.18 1.70 -3.47
CA PHE A 219 25.39 3.13 -3.29
C PHE A 219 26.88 3.42 -3.37
N SER A 220 27.27 4.44 -4.14
CA SER A 220 28.66 4.86 -4.15
C SER A 220 29.07 5.21 -2.71
N SER A 221 30.30 4.88 -2.35
CA SER A 221 30.86 5.24 -1.04
C SER A 221 30.72 6.74 -0.75
N GLU A 222 30.73 7.56 -1.78
CA GLU A 222 30.51 9.02 -1.70
C GLU A 222 29.08 9.38 -1.31
N THR A 223 28.07 8.70 -1.88
CA THR A 223 26.65 8.92 -1.53
C THR A 223 26.38 8.56 -0.08
N LEU A 224 26.92 7.45 0.40
CA LEU A 224 26.77 7.02 1.80
C LEU A 224 27.57 7.90 2.78
N MET A 225 28.76 8.38 2.38
CA MET A 225 29.51 9.34 3.18
C MET A 225 28.80 10.68 3.28
N GLY A 226 28.27 11.21 2.17
CA GLY A 226 27.48 12.43 2.17
C GLY A 226 26.25 12.32 3.07
N ALA A 227 25.53 11.21 2.99
CA ALA A 227 24.36 10.93 3.85
C ALA A 227 24.75 10.81 5.34
N SER A 228 25.91 10.19 5.63
CA SER A 228 26.43 10.07 7.00
C SER A 228 26.82 11.44 7.59
N LEU A 229 27.46 12.30 6.80
CA LEU A 229 27.83 13.67 7.20
C LEU A 229 26.58 14.52 7.47
N LEU A 230 25.57 14.47 6.61
CA LEU A 230 24.30 15.15 6.83
C LEU A 230 23.60 14.63 8.10
N GLY A 231 23.66 13.32 8.36
CA GLY A 231 23.13 12.72 9.57
C GLY A 231 23.83 13.16 10.86
N VAL A 232 25.12 13.52 10.80
CA VAL A 232 25.86 14.10 11.93
C VAL A 232 25.42 15.56 12.15
N LEU A 233 25.24 16.33 11.10
CA LEU A 233 24.80 17.74 11.18
C LEU A 233 23.36 17.90 11.72
N ILE A 234 22.53 16.87 11.58
CA ILE A 234 21.16 16.87 12.12
C ILE A 234 21.14 16.48 13.62
N LYS A 235 22.24 15.93 14.14
CA LYS A 235 22.38 15.55 15.57
C LYS A 235 22.80 16.69 16.49
N GLU A 236 23.31 17.76 15.94
CA GLU A 236 23.67 19.00 16.64
C GLU A 236 22.50 20.01 16.62
#